data_48c4ff37c48597c94dd08a6cbeacc77a
#
_entry.id   48c4ff37c48597c94dd08a6cbeacc77a
#
_cell.length_a   1.000
_cell.length_b   1.000
_cell.length_c   1.000
_cell.angle_alpha   90.00
_cell.angle_beta   90.00
_cell.angle_gamma   90.00
#
_symmetry.space_group_name_H-M   'P 1'
#
loop_
_entity.id
_entity.type
_entity.pdbx_description
1 polymer ?
#
loop_
_entity_poly.entity_id
_entity_poly.type
_entity_poly.pdbx_seq_one_letter_code
_entity_poly.pdbx_strand_id
1 'polypeptide(L)'
;MSTPERSAWRATLDEALARYQALPRAGGDAWAILEGKLATALARQQAVEARLALADDTALQEDLIAVGARLSEDQKRRAKARLSTEAFAALLAAQGERAPGGSSFDLRAGPAIDLKIQVNRDSPWPFERWRMTPEFAAYEMEGDRVFYRGLWLQPGDLLLPNVNLDGNFVYSALSDPKGFCPHSAIFALLEYEGQRFPAVVETYEKGLRAVPLCVFLNDRYISYAEVYRHRELLDGAPGEASALAHSALAEARGYNFNTVDDDRAYLCCTSQARQFYQRLGLADLEAVGRVAQPGIRANFEVMKYPYLDAFFTPIDFIRSDRFVFQGSIDNQQPERLITRELVERRFRERFAAGGLNWDRVPLMVKGMHYGIKQMRKETALGRLISKVMGFTPVNLPKGPDRVLAIVEPLEAELGRAVRRLVPEVRLKLQETQNFSLRSWLEDPTLRQRVDDLLPLRWLGDGGLAGGCTDAGSGVDSPAV
;
A
#
# COMPACT_ATOMS: atom_id res chain seq x y z
N MET A 1 32.07 8.43 -17.44
CA MET A 1 32.42 7.03 -17.00
C MET A 1 33.22 6.37 -18.10
N SER A 2 34.32 5.73 -17.73
CA SER A 2 35.01 4.80 -18.62
C SER A 2 34.09 3.60 -18.93
N THR A 3 34.32 2.89 -20.03
CA THR A 3 33.59 1.67 -20.38
C THR A 3 33.53 0.65 -19.21
N PRO A 4 34.60 0.47 -18.39
CA PRO A 4 34.59 -0.41 -17.23
C PRO A 4 33.62 0.02 -16.11
N GLU A 5 33.49 1.31 -15.84
CA GLU A 5 32.56 1.80 -14.81
C GLU A 5 31.10 1.67 -15.24
N ARG A 6 30.79 1.87 -16.53
CA ARG A 6 29.48 1.56 -17.11
C ARG A 6 29.10 0.08 -16.95
N SER A 7 30.06 -0.80 -17.13
CA SER A 7 29.86 -2.24 -16.97
C SER A 7 29.58 -2.63 -15.52
N ALA A 8 30.29 -2.02 -14.58
CA ALA A 8 30.21 -2.38 -13.16
C ALA A 8 28.83 -2.08 -12.53
N TRP A 9 28.29 -0.87 -12.72
CA TRP A 9 26.99 -0.55 -12.12
C TRP A 9 25.82 -1.28 -12.77
N ARG A 10 25.88 -1.55 -14.08
CA ARG A 10 24.90 -2.40 -14.79
C ARG A 10 24.91 -3.81 -14.20
N ALA A 11 26.10 -4.39 -14.04
CA ALA A 11 26.22 -5.71 -13.44
C ALA A 11 25.61 -5.79 -12.03
N THR A 12 25.86 -4.77 -11.20
CA THR A 12 25.27 -4.68 -9.85
C THR A 12 23.75 -4.59 -9.89
N LEU A 13 23.19 -3.79 -10.81
CA LEU A 13 21.76 -3.69 -10.98
C LEU A 13 21.15 -5.00 -11.51
N ASP A 14 21.77 -5.59 -12.52
CA ASP A 14 21.31 -6.85 -13.11
C ASP A 14 21.33 -7.98 -12.07
N GLU A 15 22.35 -8.03 -11.22
CA GLU A 15 22.41 -8.98 -10.11
C GLU A 15 21.27 -8.76 -9.08
N ALA A 16 21.01 -7.50 -8.70
CA ALA A 16 19.91 -7.18 -7.78
C ALA A 16 18.54 -7.53 -8.39
N LEU A 17 18.34 -7.25 -9.67
CA LEU A 17 17.13 -7.60 -10.40
C LEU A 17 16.95 -9.13 -10.49
N ALA A 18 18.01 -9.85 -10.85
CA ALA A 18 17.99 -11.31 -10.96
C ALA A 18 17.68 -11.96 -9.59
N ARG A 19 18.31 -11.51 -8.52
CA ARG A 19 18.00 -11.94 -7.15
C ARG A 19 16.55 -11.69 -6.79
N TYR A 20 16.03 -10.51 -7.07
CA TYR A 20 14.64 -10.16 -6.80
C TYR A 20 13.65 -11.01 -7.61
N GLN A 21 13.95 -11.27 -8.89
CA GLN A 21 13.12 -12.13 -9.76
C GLN A 21 13.13 -13.58 -9.33
N ALA A 22 14.23 -14.06 -8.76
CA ALA A 22 14.37 -15.43 -8.28
C ALA A 22 13.64 -15.68 -6.93
N LEU A 23 13.18 -14.64 -6.24
CA LEU A 23 12.47 -14.82 -4.97
C LEU A 23 11.14 -15.55 -5.20
N PRO A 24 10.83 -16.56 -4.38
CA PRO A 24 9.55 -17.26 -4.47
C PRO A 24 8.42 -16.29 -4.11
N ARG A 25 7.43 -16.17 -5.01
CA ARG A 25 6.28 -15.27 -4.81
C ARG A 25 5.17 -15.96 -4.03
N ALA A 26 4.78 -17.15 -4.47
CA ALA A 26 3.80 -17.98 -3.78
C ALA A 26 4.46 -18.75 -2.63
N GLY A 27 3.96 -18.54 -1.41
CA GLY A 27 4.45 -19.25 -0.22
C GLY A 27 5.86 -18.88 0.27
N GLY A 28 6.50 -17.87 -0.36
CA GLY A 28 7.85 -17.44 0.01
C GLY A 28 7.93 -16.70 1.35
N ASP A 29 9.15 -16.55 1.87
CA ASP A 29 9.40 -15.70 3.03
C ASP A 29 9.14 -14.23 2.67
N ALA A 30 8.08 -13.65 3.23
CA ALA A 30 7.69 -12.26 3.01
C ALA A 30 8.83 -11.28 3.34
N TRP A 31 9.70 -11.67 4.26
CA TRP A 31 10.87 -10.90 4.65
C TRP A 31 11.93 -10.84 3.57
N ALA A 32 12.31 -11.99 3.00
CA ALA A 32 13.27 -12.06 1.90
C ALA A 32 12.75 -11.32 0.67
N ILE A 33 11.45 -11.41 0.40
CA ILE A 33 10.80 -10.65 -0.68
C ILE A 33 10.93 -9.14 -0.44
N LEU A 34 10.65 -8.66 0.76
CA LEU A 34 10.78 -7.24 1.10
C LEU A 34 12.23 -6.76 0.97
N GLU A 35 13.18 -7.50 1.51
CA GLU A 35 14.61 -7.14 1.43
C GLU A 35 15.07 -7.08 -0.03
N GLY A 36 14.68 -8.03 -0.87
CA GLY A 36 14.98 -8.02 -2.30
C GLY A 36 14.38 -6.82 -3.03
N LYS A 37 13.13 -6.43 -2.70
CA LYS A 37 12.47 -5.24 -3.25
C LYS A 37 13.24 -3.97 -2.89
N LEU A 38 13.59 -3.81 -1.62
CA LEU A 38 14.28 -2.62 -1.13
C LEU A 38 15.70 -2.52 -1.70
N ALA A 39 16.42 -3.63 -1.76
CA ALA A 39 17.75 -3.67 -2.37
C ALA A 39 17.71 -3.29 -3.85
N THR A 40 16.71 -3.79 -4.59
CA THR A 40 16.52 -3.46 -6.01
C THR A 40 16.15 -1.99 -6.20
N ALA A 41 15.22 -1.45 -5.40
CA ALA A 41 14.82 -0.04 -5.48
C ALA A 41 16.02 0.88 -5.19
N LEU A 42 16.81 0.54 -4.18
CA LEU A 42 18.01 1.30 -3.82
C LEU A 42 19.08 1.24 -4.94
N ALA A 43 19.34 0.05 -5.49
CA ALA A 43 20.31 -0.11 -6.58
C ALA A 43 19.92 0.72 -7.81
N ARG A 44 18.61 0.72 -8.16
CA ARG A 44 18.09 1.58 -9.25
C ARG A 44 18.28 3.05 -8.96
N GLN A 45 17.95 3.49 -7.74
CA GLN A 45 18.12 4.89 -7.35
C GLN A 45 19.58 5.33 -7.43
N GLN A 46 20.52 4.52 -6.90
CA GLN A 46 21.93 4.78 -6.95
C GLN A 46 22.46 4.84 -8.40
N ALA A 47 22.01 3.95 -9.26
CA ALA A 47 22.35 3.95 -10.68
C ALA A 47 21.89 5.24 -11.39
N VAL A 48 20.64 5.72 -11.12
CA VAL A 48 20.14 6.99 -11.65
C VAL A 48 20.98 8.16 -11.17
N GLU A 49 21.28 8.23 -9.88
CA GLU A 49 22.11 9.32 -9.33
C GLU A 49 23.50 9.33 -9.93
N ALA A 50 24.15 8.17 -10.06
CA ALA A 50 25.46 8.05 -10.70
C ALA A 50 25.44 8.55 -12.15
N ARG A 51 24.37 8.26 -12.91
CA ARG A 51 24.20 8.73 -14.30
C ARG A 51 23.96 10.24 -14.37
N LEU A 52 23.13 10.77 -13.49
CA LEU A 52 22.84 12.21 -13.43
C LEU A 52 24.01 13.05 -12.90
N ALA A 53 25.00 12.46 -12.26
CA ALA A 53 26.20 13.15 -11.78
C ALA A 53 27.24 13.39 -12.90
N LEU A 54 27.18 12.65 -14.01
CA LEU A 54 28.19 12.75 -15.09
C LEU A 54 27.93 13.94 -16.02
N ALA A 55 28.99 14.70 -16.35
CA ALA A 55 28.86 15.96 -17.07
C ALA A 55 28.61 15.80 -18.59
N ASP A 56 29.25 14.84 -19.28
CA ASP A 56 29.33 14.78 -20.76
C ASP A 56 28.95 13.38 -21.30
N ASP A 57 27.69 12.96 -21.10
CA ASP A 57 27.30 11.63 -21.54
C ASP A 57 26.21 11.67 -22.62
N THR A 58 26.60 11.41 -23.86
CA THR A 58 25.71 11.33 -25.03
C THR A 58 24.73 10.13 -24.94
N ALA A 59 25.04 9.11 -24.14
CA ALA A 59 24.18 7.94 -23.92
C ALA A 59 23.33 8.06 -22.64
N LEU A 60 23.20 9.24 -22.06
CA LEU A 60 22.43 9.44 -20.82
C LEU A 60 20.99 8.93 -20.92
N GLN A 61 20.30 9.20 -22.04
CA GLN A 61 18.95 8.72 -22.28
C GLN A 61 18.88 7.19 -22.29
N GLU A 62 19.74 6.54 -23.09
CA GLU A 62 19.75 5.09 -23.22
C GLU A 62 20.06 4.42 -21.88
N ASP A 63 21.00 4.95 -21.13
CA ASP A 63 21.38 4.41 -19.83
C ASP A 63 20.28 4.61 -18.77
N LEU A 64 19.58 5.75 -18.76
CA LEU A 64 18.45 5.97 -17.87
C LEU A 64 17.27 5.06 -18.21
N ILE A 65 17.03 4.80 -19.50
CA ILE A 65 16.03 3.83 -19.96
C ILE A 65 16.44 2.42 -19.54
N ALA A 66 17.70 2.04 -19.74
CA ALA A 66 18.20 0.71 -19.42
C ALA A 66 18.14 0.38 -17.91
N VAL A 67 18.24 1.39 -17.04
CA VAL A 67 18.07 1.24 -15.59
C VAL A 67 16.64 0.84 -15.23
N GLY A 68 15.66 1.22 -16.04
CA GLY A 68 14.23 0.93 -15.78
C GLY A 68 13.72 1.59 -14.48
N ALA A 69 14.44 2.58 -13.98
CA ALA A 69 14.09 3.28 -12.76
C ALA A 69 13.26 4.52 -13.08
N ARG A 70 12.18 4.72 -12.33
CA ARG A 70 11.39 5.94 -12.46
C ARG A 70 12.12 7.12 -11.84
N LEU A 71 12.21 8.22 -12.57
CA LEU A 71 12.85 9.45 -12.09
C LEU A 71 11.93 10.20 -11.12
N SER A 72 12.48 10.69 -10.02
CA SER A 72 11.83 11.69 -9.18
C SER A 72 11.71 13.04 -9.94
N GLU A 73 10.87 13.94 -9.47
CA GLU A 73 10.71 15.26 -10.10
C GLU A 73 12.02 16.06 -10.17
N ASP A 74 12.88 15.94 -9.16
CA ASP A 74 14.20 16.56 -9.21
C ASP A 74 15.13 15.89 -10.23
N GLN A 75 15.11 14.58 -10.32
CA GLN A 75 15.85 13.82 -11.33
C GLN A 75 15.36 14.14 -12.76
N LYS A 76 14.05 14.24 -12.97
CA LYS A 76 13.46 14.68 -14.25
C LYS A 76 13.94 16.09 -14.64
N ARG A 77 13.96 17.02 -13.70
CA ARG A 77 14.45 18.37 -13.93
C ARG A 77 15.91 18.38 -14.35
N ARG A 78 16.76 17.59 -13.68
CA ARG A 78 18.18 17.44 -14.03
C ARG A 78 18.37 16.74 -15.38
N ALA A 79 17.62 15.70 -15.67
CA ALA A 79 17.63 15.02 -16.96
C ALA A 79 17.18 15.97 -18.11
N LYS A 80 16.08 16.70 -17.91
CA LYS A 80 15.56 17.68 -18.89
C LYS A 80 16.56 18.79 -19.21
N ALA A 81 17.38 19.22 -18.25
CA ALA A 81 18.41 20.22 -18.48
C ALA A 81 19.59 19.73 -19.36
N ARG A 82 19.70 18.42 -19.56
CA ARG A 82 20.82 17.77 -20.25
C ARG A 82 20.44 17.08 -21.56
N LEU A 83 19.19 16.67 -21.70
CA LEU A 83 18.68 15.95 -22.87
C LEU A 83 18.00 16.92 -23.85
N SER A 84 18.04 16.58 -25.16
CA SER A 84 17.17 17.24 -26.15
C SER A 84 15.69 16.98 -25.80
N THR A 85 14.80 17.78 -26.38
CA THR A 85 13.34 17.63 -26.17
C THR A 85 12.86 16.22 -26.56
N GLU A 86 13.36 15.71 -27.69
CA GLU A 86 13.03 14.39 -28.22
C GLU A 86 13.57 13.28 -27.30
N ALA A 87 14.82 13.40 -26.85
CA ALA A 87 15.44 12.43 -25.95
C ALA A 87 14.75 12.40 -24.58
N PHE A 88 14.36 13.56 -24.07
CA PHE A 88 13.62 13.64 -22.82
C PHE A 88 12.20 13.06 -22.95
N ALA A 89 11.50 13.33 -24.06
CA ALA A 89 10.19 12.74 -24.34
C ALA A 89 10.27 11.21 -24.47
N ALA A 90 11.30 10.68 -25.15
CA ALA A 90 11.53 9.24 -25.24
C ALA A 90 11.84 8.60 -23.88
N LEU A 91 12.60 9.28 -23.02
CA LEU A 91 12.87 8.85 -21.65
C LEU A 91 11.56 8.77 -20.83
N LEU A 92 10.71 9.79 -20.89
CA LEU A 92 9.42 9.79 -20.21
C LEU A 92 8.51 8.68 -20.74
N ALA A 93 8.47 8.47 -22.06
CA ALA A 93 7.71 7.39 -22.68
C ALA A 93 8.17 6.00 -22.19
N ALA A 94 9.48 5.77 -22.12
CA ALA A 94 10.03 4.52 -21.59
C ALA A 94 9.69 4.27 -20.12
N GLN A 95 9.39 5.33 -19.36
CA GLN A 95 8.94 5.24 -17.97
C GLN A 95 7.42 5.14 -17.82
N GLY A 96 6.70 4.97 -18.93
CA GLY A 96 5.24 4.97 -18.92
C GLY A 96 4.64 6.36 -18.74
N GLU A 97 5.44 7.40 -18.88
CA GLU A 97 5.00 8.79 -18.88
C GLU A 97 5.05 9.30 -20.32
N ARG A 98 3.93 9.38 -20.99
CA ARG A 98 3.90 9.91 -22.37
C ARG A 98 3.94 11.42 -22.42
N ALA A 99 4.65 11.91 -23.46
CA ALA A 99 4.39 13.21 -24.01
C ALA A 99 2.97 13.29 -24.60
N PRO A 100 2.34 14.48 -24.64
CA PRO A 100 0.93 14.65 -24.99
C PRO A 100 0.57 14.04 -26.35
N GLY A 101 -0.47 13.23 -26.40
CA GLY A 101 -1.12 12.80 -27.61
C GLY A 101 -1.37 11.30 -27.69
N GLY A 102 -2.49 10.80 -27.20
CA GLY A 102 -2.89 9.43 -27.49
C GLY A 102 -3.70 8.67 -26.46
N SER A 103 -4.14 9.28 -25.38
CA SER A 103 -5.18 8.66 -24.57
C SER A 103 -6.56 9.16 -24.96
N SER A 104 -7.57 8.30 -24.92
CA SER A 104 -8.97 8.69 -25.13
C SER A 104 -9.47 9.72 -24.11
N PHE A 105 -8.71 9.94 -23.04
CA PHE A 105 -8.96 10.91 -21.98
C PHE A 105 -7.72 11.80 -21.84
N ASP A 106 -7.51 12.71 -22.82
CA ASP A 106 -6.36 13.61 -22.83
C ASP A 106 -6.58 14.80 -21.90
N LEU A 107 -6.21 14.63 -20.64
CA LEU A 107 -6.25 15.67 -19.62
C LEU A 107 -5.15 16.72 -19.75
N ARG A 108 -4.20 16.54 -20.67
CA ARG A 108 -3.05 17.44 -20.85
C ARG A 108 -3.31 18.59 -21.80
N ALA A 109 -4.31 18.46 -22.65
CA ALA A 109 -4.65 19.47 -23.63
C ALA A 109 -5.51 20.61 -23.08
N GLY A 110 -5.93 20.54 -21.80
CA GLY A 110 -6.88 21.49 -21.23
C GLY A 110 -6.60 21.86 -19.77
N PRO A 111 -7.46 22.71 -19.20
CA PRO A 111 -7.45 23.00 -17.77
C PRO A 111 -7.70 21.73 -16.96
N ALA A 112 -7.27 21.70 -15.69
CA ALA A 112 -7.54 20.59 -14.80
C ALA A 112 -9.04 20.25 -14.79
N ILE A 113 -9.37 18.97 -14.95
CA ILE A 113 -10.76 18.48 -14.96
C ILE A 113 -11.14 18.03 -13.56
N ASP A 114 -12.25 18.52 -13.05
CA ASP A 114 -12.87 18.05 -11.81
C ASP A 114 -13.78 16.87 -12.14
N LEU A 115 -13.35 15.66 -11.77
CA LEU A 115 -14.18 14.46 -11.87
C LEU A 115 -15.06 14.34 -10.62
N LYS A 116 -16.36 14.15 -10.84
CA LYS A 116 -17.33 13.88 -9.79
C LYS A 116 -17.82 12.45 -9.93
N ILE A 117 -17.29 11.54 -9.11
CA ILE A 117 -17.58 10.12 -9.18
C ILE A 117 -18.48 9.72 -8.02
N GLN A 118 -19.55 8.99 -8.31
CA GLN A 118 -20.41 8.46 -7.27
C GLN A 118 -19.67 7.41 -6.46
N VAL A 119 -19.68 7.58 -5.15
CA VAL A 119 -18.94 6.73 -4.21
C VAL A 119 -19.89 5.74 -3.52
N ASN A 120 -20.88 6.25 -2.79
CA ASN A 120 -21.80 5.44 -2.03
C ASN A 120 -23.15 6.16 -1.94
N ARG A 121 -24.26 5.46 -2.28
CA ARG A 121 -25.60 6.04 -2.27
C ARG A 121 -26.06 6.51 -0.90
N ASP A 122 -25.67 5.80 0.14
CA ASP A 122 -26.11 6.03 1.52
C ASP A 122 -25.19 7.02 2.26
N SER A 123 -24.11 7.46 1.62
CA SER A 123 -23.24 8.49 2.19
C SER A 123 -23.89 9.88 2.09
N PRO A 124 -23.79 10.72 3.13
CA PRO A 124 -24.16 12.14 3.02
C PRO A 124 -23.29 12.88 1.99
N TRP A 125 -22.17 12.29 1.60
CA TRP A 125 -21.27 12.75 0.55
C TRP A 125 -21.16 11.69 -0.55
N PRO A 126 -22.23 11.47 -1.34
CA PRO A 126 -22.26 10.36 -2.29
C PRO A 126 -21.34 10.53 -3.49
N PHE A 127 -20.63 11.65 -3.56
CA PHE A 127 -19.69 11.96 -4.65
C PHE A 127 -18.38 12.45 -4.10
N GLU A 128 -17.29 11.98 -4.71
CA GLU A 128 -15.97 12.56 -4.55
C GLU A 128 -15.57 13.34 -5.79
N ARG A 129 -14.86 14.45 -5.59
CA ARG A 129 -14.28 15.24 -6.66
C ARG A 129 -12.78 15.03 -6.71
N TRP A 130 -12.32 14.66 -7.88
CA TRP A 130 -10.90 14.47 -8.14
C TRP A 130 -10.44 15.51 -9.16
N ARG A 131 -9.47 16.33 -8.77
CA ARG A 131 -8.84 17.24 -9.68
C ARG A 131 -7.67 16.52 -10.34
N MET A 132 -7.83 16.21 -11.63
CA MET A 132 -6.79 15.57 -12.42
C MET A 132 -5.94 16.64 -13.10
N THR A 133 -4.64 16.59 -12.87
CA THR A 133 -3.66 17.45 -13.51
C THR A 133 -2.92 16.68 -14.60
N PRO A 134 -2.35 17.36 -15.60
CA PRO A 134 -1.67 16.70 -16.73
C PRO A 134 -0.61 15.67 -16.33
N GLU A 135 0.11 15.89 -15.24
CA GLU A 135 1.14 14.99 -14.75
C GLU A 135 0.61 13.63 -14.25
N PHE A 136 -0.68 13.54 -13.99
CA PHE A 136 -1.31 12.30 -13.54
C PHE A 136 -1.95 11.47 -14.66
N ALA A 137 -2.13 12.05 -15.85
CA ALA A 137 -2.93 11.45 -16.92
C ALA A 137 -2.13 10.66 -17.97
N ALA A 138 -0.86 10.35 -17.70
CA ALA A 138 0.00 9.67 -18.67
C ALA A 138 -0.28 8.14 -18.71
N TYR A 139 -1.22 7.72 -19.56
CA TYR A 139 -1.49 6.31 -19.85
C TYR A 139 -1.88 6.12 -21.31
N GLU A 140 -1.78 4.88 -21.80
CA GLU A 140 -2.29 4.46 -23.11
C GLU A 140 -3.43 3.49 -22.94
N MET A 141 -4.36 3.47 -23.87
CA MET A 141 -5.42 2.47 -23.92
C MET A 141 -5.36 1.69 -25.23
N GLU A 142 -5.43 0.36 -25.12
CA GLU A 142 -5.62 -0.56 -26.24
C GLU A 142 -6.79 -1.49 -25.90
N GLY A 143 -7.95 -1.21 -26.48
CA GLY A 143 -9.20 -1.88 -26.13
C GLY A 143 -9.54 -1.67 -24.64
N ASP A 144 -9.55 -2.75 -23.87
CA ASP A 144 -9.81 -2.74 -22.43
C ASP A 144 -8.52 -2.78 -21.59
N ARG A 145 -7.35 -2.72 -22.21
CA ARG A 145 -6.06 -2.71 -21.53
C ARG A 145 -5.52 -1.29 -21.42
N VAL A 146 -4.83 -1.03 -20.33
CA VAL A 146 -4.22 0.27 -20.05
C VAL A 146 -2.73 0.07 -19.79
N PHE A 147 -1.90 0.75 -20.57
CA PHE A 147 -0.47 0.83 -20.30
C PHE A 147 -0.20 2.02 -19.39
N TYR A 148 0.32 1.76 -18.21
CA TYR A 148 0.65 2.78 -17.23
C TYR A 148 1.97 2.46 -16.54
N ARG A 149 2.93 3.38 -16.64
CA ARG A 149 4.23 3.27 -15.97
C ARG A 149 4.97 1.94 -16.25
N GLY A 150 4.99 1.55 -17.51
CA GLY A 150 5.72 0.35 -17.95
C GLY A 150 4.97 -0.97 -17.74
N LEU A 151 3.70 -0.94 -17.35
CA LEU A 151 2.91 -2.12 -17.05
C LEU A 151 1.55 -2.09 -17.75
N TRP A 152 1.16 -3.21 -18.35
CA TRP A 152 -0.18 -3.40 -18.89
C TRP A 152 -1.15 -3.88 -17.81
N LEU A 153 -2.16 -3.08 -17.56
CA LEU A 153 -3.28 -3.37 -16.66
C LEU A 153 -4.51 -3.76 -17.46
N GLN A 154 -5.33 -4.64 -16.92
CA GLN A 154 -6.66 -4.95 -17.45
C GLN A 154 -7.70 -5.01 -16.34
N PRO A 155 -8.99 -4.75 -16.63
CA PRO A 155 -10.05 -4.86 -15.64
C PRO A 155 -10.02 -6.19 -14.90
N GLY A 156 -10.13 -6.13 -13.58
CA GLY A 156 -10.00 -7.28 -12.70
C GLY A 156 -8.58 -7.54 -12.19
N ASP A 157 -7.59 -6.75 -12.58
CA ASP A 157 -6.28 -6.81 -11.94
C ASP A 157 -6.37 -6.34 -10.48
N LEU A 158 -5.69 -7.06 -9.60
CA LEU A 158 -5.53 -6.76 -8.19
C LEU A 158 -4.31 -5.87 -7.99
N LEU A 159 -4.50 -4.70 -7.42
CA LEU A 159 -3.43 -3.83 -6.99
C LEU A 159 -3.20 -3.99 -5.49
N LEU A 160 -1.98 -4.26 -5.10
CA LEU A 160 -1.54 -4.34 -3.71
C LEU A 160 -0.55 -3.19 -3.42
N PRO A 161 -1.05 -2.01 -3.01
CA PRO A 161 -0.20 -0.87 -2.77
C PRO A 161 0.43 -0.89 -1.36
N ASN A 162 1.64 -0.36 -1.27
CA ASN A 162 2.22 0.12 -0.03
C ASN A 162 1.96 1.62 0.09
N VAL A 163 1.08 1.98 1.01
CA VAL A 163 0.52 3.33 1.13
C VAL A 163 1.44 4.22 1.97
N ASN A 164 1.71 5.44 1.51
CA ASN A 164 2.57 6.40 2.21
C ASN A 164 1.85 7.18 3.33
N LEU A 165 0.52 7.19 3.30
CA LEU A 165 -0.31 7.89 4.26
C LEU A 165 -0.88 6.94 5.31
N ASP A 166 -1.51 7.56 6.31
CA ASP A 166 -2.19 6.88 7.41
C ASP A 166 -3.22 5.88 6.84
N GLY A 167 -3.16 4.65 7.27
CA GLY A 167 -4.13 3.62 6.90
C GLY A 167 -3.57 2.20 6.90
N ASN A 168 -4.32 1.30 7.49
CA ASN A 168 -4.09 -0.15 7.49
C ASN A 168 -2.77 -0.66 8.13
N PHE A 169 -2.07 0.18 8.93
CA PHE A 169 -0.87 -0.22 9.63
C PHE A 169 -1.15 -1.30 10.68
N VAL A 170 -2.21 -1.11 11.46
CA VAL A 170 -2.47 -1.93 12.64
C VAL A 170 -2.65 -3.39 12.27
N TYR A 171 -3.52 -3.68 11.32
CA TYR A 171 -3.78 -5.06 10.92
C TYR A 171 -2.59 -5.68 10.18
N SER A 172 -1.94 -4.92 9.30
CA SER A 172 -0.74 -5.36 8.58
C SER A 172 0.42 -5.66 9.52
N ALA A 173 0.64 -4.79 10.51
CA ALA A 173 1.74 -4.94 11.46
C ALA A 173 1.51 -6.05 12.47
N LEU A 174 0.27 -6.34 12.86
CA LEU A 174 -0.06 -7.25 13.95
C LEU A 174 -0.47 -8.65 13.49
N SER A 175 -0.71 -8.88 12.20
CA SER A 175 -1.04 -10.20 11.65
C SER A 175 0.17 -11.13 11.54
N ASP A 176 -0.08 -12.43 11.48
CA ASP A 176 0.87 -13.48 11.14
C ASP A 176 0.36 -14.27 9.93
N PRO A 177 1.12 -14.36 8.84
CA PRO A 177 2.38 -13.65 8.60
C PRO A 177 2.16 -12.14 8.46
N LYS A 178 3.18 -11.35 8.81
CA LYS A 178 3.16 -9.90 8.62
C LYS A 178 3.12 -9.57 7.12
N GLY A 179 2.15 -8.77 6.69
CA GLY A 179 2.05 -8.28 5.32
C GLY A 179 2.98 -7.10 5.06
N PHE A 180 3.40 -6.95 3.80
CA PHE A 180 4.16 -5.78 3.32
C PHE A 180 3.25 -4.74 2.64
N CYS A 181 2.29 -5.21 1.84
CA CYS A 181 1.27 -4.38 1.24
C CYS A 181 0.02 -4.40 2.14
N PRO A 182 -0.32 -3.29 2.79
CA PRO A 182 -1.41 -3.28 3.78
C PRO A 182 -2.79 -3.13 3.15
N HIS A 183 -2.87 -2.86 1.86
CA HIS A 183 -4.11 -2.53 1.17
C HIS A 183 -4.27 -3.33 -0.11
N SER A 184 -5.50 -3.50 -0.55
CA SER A 184 -5.85 -4.12 -1.83
C SER A 184 -6.97 -3.35 -2.52
N ALA A 185 -6.92 -3.30 -3.84
CA ALA A 185 -7.88 -2.60 -4.68
C ALA A 185 -7.98 -3.28 -6.06
N ILE A 186 -9.08 -3.06 -6.77
CA ILE A 186 -9.34 -3.67 -8.07
C ILE A 186 -9.26 -2.61 -9.17
N PHE A 187 -8.50 -2.91 -10.21
CA PHE A 187 -8.47 -2.09 -11.42
C PHE A 187 -9.73 -2.32 -12.27
N ALA A 188 -10.31 -1.23 -12.76
CA ALA A 188 -11.47 -1.25 -13.64
C ALA A 188 -11.42 -0.10 -14.65
N LEU A 189 -12.11 -0.26 -15.78
CA LEU A 189 -12.46 0.83 -16.68
C LEU A 189 -13.88 1.29 -16.36
N LEU A 190 -14.00 2.50 -15.86
CA LEU A 190 -15.30 3.09 -15.55
C LEU A 190 -15.69 4.09 -16.61
N GLU A 191 -17.00 4.33 -16.76
CA GLU A 191 -17.55 5.33 -17.64
C GLU A 191 -18.06 6.52 -16.83
N TYR A 192 -17.70 7.71 -17.26
CA TYR A 192 -18.15 8.96 -16.70
C TYR A 192 -18.40 9.97 -17.83
N GLU A 193 -19.63 10.49 -17.90
CA GLU A 193 -20.05 11.44 -18.94
C GLU A 193 -19.75 10.96 -20.38
N GLY A 194 -19.96 9.67 -20.65
CA GLY A 194 -19.70 9.05 -21.95
C GLY A 194 -18.24 8.80 -22.28
N GLN A 195 -17.33 9.01 -21.33
CA GLN A 195 -15.90 8.73 -21.49
C GLN A 195 -15.48 7.58 -20.57
N ARG A 196 -14.70 6.65 -21.13
CA ARG A 196 -14.09 5.56 -20.36
C ARG A 196 -12.76 6.02 -19.80
N PHE A 197 -12.49 5.75 -18.54
CA PHE A 197 -11.26 6.10 -17.89
C PHE A 197 -10.77 4.98 -16.95
N PRO A 198 -9.46 4.83 -16.80
CA PRO A 198 -8.87 3.87 -15.86
C PRO A 198 -9.09 4.33 -14.42
N ALA A 199 -9.64 3.45 -13.62
CA ALA A 199 -9.94 3.69 -12.22
C ALA A 199 -9.51 2.50 -11.37
N VAL A 200 -9.39 2.76 -10.08
CA VAL A 200 -9.20 1.76 -9.04
C VAL A 200 -10.41 1.81 -8.12
N VAL A 201 -11.05 0.68 -7.91
CA VAL A 201 -12.15 0.53 -6.96
C VAL A 201 -11.57 -0.03 -5.66
N GLU A 202 -11.71 0.73 -4.59
CA GLU A 202 -11.17 0.41 -3.27
C GLU A 202 -12.21 0.63 -2.17
N THR A 203 -12.01 -0.08 -1.07
CA THR A 203 -12.80 0.12 0.15
C THR A 203 -12.08 1.11 1.06
N TYR A 204 -12.81 2.06 1.58
CA TYR A 204 -12.36 3.01 2.59
C TYR A 204 -13.43 3.13 3.70
N GLU A 205 -13.20 3.96 4.70
CA GLU A 205 -14.04 4.06 5.91
C GLU A 205 -15.54 4.28 5.66
N LYS A 206 -15.91 4.92 4.54
CA LYS A 206 -17.30 5.23 4.17
C LYS A 206 -17.91 4.28 3.14
N GLY A 207 -17.20 3.20 2.79
CA GLY A 207 -17.63 2.21 1.80
C GLY A 207 -16.69 2.10 0.62
N LEU A 208 -17.21 1.71 -0.55
CA LEU A 208 -16.45 1.68 -1.79
C LEU A 208 -16.39 3.05 -2.46
N ARG A 209 -15.25 3.32 -3.06
CA ARG A 209 -15.06 4.46 -3.95
C ARG A 209 -14.30 4.06 -5.21
N ALA A 210 -14.47 4.85 -6.26
CA ALA A 210 -13.65 4.78 -7.45
C ALA A 210 -12.65 5.95 -7.45
N VAL A 211 -11.37 5.64 -7.62
CA VAL A 211 -10.29 6.62 -7.68
C VAL A 211 -9.64 6.52 -9.05
N PRO A 212 -9.45 7.61 -9.82
CA PRO A 212 -8.69 7.57 -11.07
C PRO A 212 -7.33 6.92 -10.85
N LEU A 213 -6.91 6.03 -11.74
CA LEU A 213 -5.67 5.25 -11.62
C LEU A 213 -4.45 6.14 -11.34
N CYS A 214 -4.34 7.24 -12.06
CA CYS A 214 -3.22 8.17 -11.92
C CYS A 214 -3.21 8.89 -10.56
N VAL A 215 -4.38 9.14 -9.98
CA VAL A 215 -4.51 9.73 -8.64
C VAL A 215 -4.18 8.67 -7.58
N PHE A 216 -4.71 7.47 -7.73
CA PHE A 216 -4.45 6.35 -6.81
C PHE A 216 -2.96 6.00 -6.73
N LEU A 217 -2.29 5.89 -7.88
CA LEU A 217 -0.86 5.54 -7.97
C LEU A 217 0.08 6.75 -7.89
N ASN A 218 -0.38 7.87 -7.34
CA ASN A 218 0.44 9.06 -7.17
C ASN A 218 1.55 8.84 -6.15
N ASP A 219 2.74 9.37 -6.42
CA ASP A 219 3.93 9.29 -5.57
C ASP A 219 3.71 9.81 -4.15
N ARG A 220 2.77 10.73 -3.98
CA ARG A 220 2.42 11.27 -2.66
C ARG A 220 1.75 10.23 -1.77
N TYR A 221 0.96 9.33 -2.35
CA TYR A 221 0.14 8.36 -1.62
C TYR A 221 0.71 6.95 -1.65
N ILE A 222 1.33 6.56 -2.76
CA ILE A 222 1.81 5.20 -3.01
C ILE A 222 3.31 5.23 -3.29
N SER A 223 4.12 4.59 -2.47
CA SER A 223 5.56 4.43 -2.74
C SER A 223 5.85 3.22 -3.61
N TYR A 224 5.00 2.22 -3.56
CA TYR A 224 5.15 0.95 -4.26
C TYR A 224 3.80 0.27 -4.40
N ALA A 225 3.53 -0.36 -5.53
CA ALA A 225 2.35 -1.19 -5.73
C ALA A 225 2.72 -2.44 -6.53
N GLU A 226 2.22 -3.58 -6.14
CA GLU A 226 2.28 -4.80 -6.92
C GLU A 226 0.97 -5.02 -7.66
N VAL A 227 1.06 -5.57 -8.86
CA VAL A 227 -0.10 -5.93 -9.67
C VAL A 227 -0.12 -7.44 -9.83
N TYR A 228 -1.26 -8.01 -9.51
CA TYR A 228 -1.53 -9.43 -9.66
C TYR A 228 -2.77 -9.64 -10.52
N ARG A 229 -2.79 -10.74 -11.26
CA ARG A 229 -3.93 -11.15 -12.08
C ARG A 229 -4.37 -12.54 -11.67
N HIS A 230 -5.67 -12.73 -11.47
CA HIS A 230 -6.20 -14.07 -11.26
C HIS A 230 -5.93 -14.93 -12.49
N ARG A 231 -5.49 -16.19 -12.30
CA ARG A 231 -5.09 -17.07 -13.42
C ARG A 231 -6.18 -17.24 -14.47
N GLU A 232 -7.41 -17.37 -14.03
CA GLU A 232 -8.56 -17.54 -14.91
C GLU A 232 -8.97 -16.27 -15.67
N LEU A 233 -8.41 -15.11 -15.31
CA LEU A 233 -8.57 -13.84 -16.05
C LEU A 233 -7.43 -13.57 -17.04
N LEU A 234 -6.44 -14.46 -17.17
CA LEU A 234 -5.37 -14.27 -18.15
C LEU A 234 -5.92 -14.19 -19.58
N ASP A 235 -6.97 -14.97 -19.86
CA ASP A 235 -7.66 -15.05 -21.16
C ASP A 235 -9.12 -14.57 -21.08
N GLY A 236 -9.51 -13.93 -19.97
CA GLY A 236 -10.89 -13.67 -19.61
C GLY A 236 -11.51 -12.37 -20.15
N ALA A 237 -12.76 -12.11 -19.77
CA ALA A 237 -13.62 -11.03 -20.26
C ALA A 237 -13.45 -9.73 -19.44
N PRO A 238 -12.57 -8.80 -19.81
CA PRO A 238 -12.32 -7.57 -19.05
C PRO A 238 -13.55 -6.67 -18.85
N GLY A 239 -14.47 -6.68 -19.81
CA GLY A 239 -15.70 -5.88 -19.75
C GLY A 239 -16.65 -6.29 -18.61
N GLU A 240 -16.76 -7.60 -18.34
CA GLU A 240 -17.54 -8.11 -17.21
C GLU A 240 -16.96 -7.68 -15.86
N ALA A 241 -15.64 -7.69 -15.72
CA ALA A 241 -14.96 -7.22 -14.53
C ALA A 241 -15.22 -5.73 -14.27
N SER A 242 -15.20 -4.88 -15.29
CA SER A 242 -15.53 -3.46 -15.18
C SER A 242 -16.99 -3.23 -14.78
N ALA A 243 -17.93 -3.95 -15.40
CA ALA A 243 -19.35 -3.85 -15.08
C ALA A 243 -19.62 -4.27 -13.62
N LEU A 244 -18.97 -5.34 -13.15
CA LEU A 244 -19.08 -5.79 -11.77
C LEU A 244 -18.50 -4.77 -10.79
N ALA A 245 -17.33 -4.22 -11.08
CA ALA A 245 -16.71 -3.18 -10.25
C ALA A 245 -17.59 -1.95 -10.14
N HIS A 246 -18.21 -1.54 -11.25
CA HIS A 246 -19.17 -0.42 -11.27
C HIS A 246 -20.42 -0.72 -10.43
N SER A 247 -21.00 -1.92 -10.54
CA SER A 247 -22.19 -2.30 -9.76
C SER A 247 -21.89 -2.36 -8.26
N ALA A 248 -20.70 -2.82 -7.87
CA ALA A 248 -20.30 -2.93 -6.48
C ALA A 248 -20.27 -1.57 -5.76
N LEU A 249 -19.95 -0.48 -6.47
CA LEU A 249 -19.98 0.88 -5.92
C LEU A 249 -21.37 1.28 -5.40
N ALA A 250 -22.44 0.72 -5.96
CA ALA A 250 -23.80 1.00 -5.54
C ALA A 250 -24.29 0.13 -4.37
N GLU A 251 -23.62 -0.99 -4.12
CA GLU A 251 -24.02 -1.97 -3.10
C GLU A 251 -23.36 -1.72 -1.74
N ALA A 252 -22.08 -1.38 -1.75
CA ALA A 252 -21.30 -1.23 -0.52
C ALA A 252 -21.67 0.04 0.25
N ARG A 253 -21.94 -0.11 1.54
CA ARG A 253 -22.44 0.96 2.42
C ARG A 253 -21.43 1.50 3.40
N GLY A 254 -20.49 0.66 3.87
CA GLY A 254 -19.53 1.06 4.87
C GLY A 254 -18.34 0.09 4.98
N TYR A 255 -17.44 0.36 5.91
CA TYR A 255 -16.24 -0.42 6.16
C TYR A 255 -16.47 -1.49 7.24
N ASN A 256 -15.88 -2.68 7.04
CA ASN A 256 -15.92 -3.77 8.02
C ASN A 256 -14.55 -3.95 8.70
N PHE A 257 -14.40 -3.42 9.89
CA PHE A 257 -13.18 -3.57 10.69
C PHE A 257 -13.02 -4.97 11.31
N ASN A 258 -14.00 -5.86 11.14
CA ASN A 258 -13.83 -7.27 11.53
C ASN A 258 -12.91 -8.03 10.59
N THR A 259 -12.63 -7.49 9.38
CA THR A 259 -11.79 -8.12 8.36
C THR A 259 -12.23 -9.53 7.94
N VAL A 260 -13.50 -9.82 8.08
CA VAL A 260 -14.14 -11.07 7.67
C VAL A 260 -15.16 -10.80 6.56
N ASP A 261 -15.49 -11.84 5.82
CA ASP A 261 -16.37 -11.78 4.65
C ASP A 261 -17.78 -12.25 5.04
N ASP A 262 -18.43 -11.50 5.92
CA ASP A 262 -19.75 -11.81 6.47
C ASP A 262 -20.89 -10.95 5.91
N ASP A 263 -20.58 -9.90 5.14
CA ASP A 263 -21.57 -8.97 4.64
C ASP A 263 -21.14 -8.27 3.34
N ARG A 264 -22.02 -8.29 2.34
CA ARG A 264 -21.75 -7.63 1.04
C ARG A 264 -21.86 -6.10 1.08
N ALA A 265 -22.57 -5.57 2.05
CA ALA A 265 -22.74 -4.14 2.20
C ALA A 265 -21.60 -3.49 3.03
N TYR A 266 -20.84 -4.27 3.79
CA TYR A 266 -19.77 -3.78 4.62
C TYR A 266 -18.51 -4.60 4.34
N LEU A 267 -17.55 -3.97 3.70
CA LEU A 267 -16.35 -4.62 3.19
C LEU A 267 -15.09 -4.01 3.81
N CYS A 268 -14.07 -4.81 4.06
CA CYS A 268 -12.70 -4.32 4.12
C CYS A 268 -12.04 -4.46 2.74
N CYS A 269 -10.84 -3.95 2.59
CA CYS A 269 -10.16 -3.98 1.29
C CYS A 269 -9.97 -5.41 0.76
N THR A 270 -9.61 -6.35 1.62
CA THR A 270 -9.39 -7.76 1.22
C THR A 270 -10.71 -8.49 0.97
N SER A 271 -11.75 -8.27 1.78
CA SER A 271 -13.05 -8.87 1.54
C SER A 271 -13.71 -8.33 0.26
N GLN A 272 -13.50 -7.06 -0.07
CA GLN A 272 -13.94 -6.49 -1.33
C GLN A 272 -13.31 -7.21 -2.53
N ALA A 273 -11.99 -7.36 -2.53
CA ALA A 273 -11.31 -8.02 -3.63
C ALA A 273 -11.72 -9.49 -3.74
N ARG A 274 -11.84 -10.18 -2.60
CA ARG A 274 -12.29 -11.57 -2.55
C ARG A 274 -13.71 -11.75 -3.09
N GLN A 275 -14.68 -10.97 -2.63
CA GLN A 275 -16.06 -11.01 -3.12
C GLN A 275 -16.16 -10.63 -4.60
N PHE A 276 -15.32 -9.73 -5.09
CA PHE A 276 -15.24 -9.39 -6.49
C PHE A 276 -14.92 -10.64 -7.33
N TYR A 277 -13.89 -11.41 -6.97
CA TYR A 277 -13.53 -12.62 -7.70
C TYR A 277 -14.58 -13.73 -7.56
N GLN A 278 -15.15 -13.92 -6.37
CA GLN A 278 -16.26 -14.86 -6.17
C GLN A 278 -17.46 -14.54 -7.08
N ARG A 279 -17.81 -13.27 -7.24
CA ARG A 279 -18.91 -12.83 -8.10
C ARG A 279 -18.64 -13.00 -9.59
N LEU A 280 -17.36 -13.03 -9.98
CA LEU A 280 -16.94 -13.44 -11.32
C LEU A 280 -16.96 -14.98 -11.50
N GLY A 281 -17.38 -15.71 -10.49
CA GLY A 281 -17.36 -17.18 -10.51
C GLY A 281 -15.99 -17.82 -10.36
N LEU A 282 -14.99 -17.03 -9.93
CA LEU A 282 -13.62 -17.49 -9.78
C LEU A 282 -13.41 -18.17 -8.43
N ALA A 283 -12.45 -19.08 -8.38
CA ALA A 283 -12.19 -19.87 -7.19
C ALA A 283 -11.70 -19.02 -6.02
N ASP A 284 -12.20 -19.33 -4.82
CA ASP A 284 -11.94 -18.61 -3.60
C ASP A 284 -10.54 -18.86 -3.01
N LEU A 285 -10.14 -17.99 -2.11
CA LEU A 285 -8.91 -18.05 -1.34
C LEU A 285 -9.16 -18.59 0.05
N GLU A 286 -8.20 -19.34 0.57
CA GLU A 286 -8.16 -19.70 1.97
C GLU A 286 -7.49 -18.60 2.81
N ALA A 287 -8.09 -18.25 3.95
CA ALA A 287 -7.50 -17.28 4.87
C ALA A 287 -6.30 -17.91 5.59
N VAL A 288 -5.16 -17.20 5.58
CA VAL A 288 -3.94 -17.59 6.31
C VAL A 288 -3.56 -16.59 7.41
N GLY A 289 -4.16 -15.40 7.40
CA GLY A 289 -3.94 -14.37 8.41
C GLY A 289 -4.50 -14.77 9.78
N ARG A 290 -3.69 -14.62 10.83
CA ARG A 290 -4.08 -14.86 12.23
C ARG A 290 -3.30 -13.94 13.16
N VAL A 291 -3.75 -13.84 14.40
CA VAL A 291 -2.99 -13.19 15.48
C VAL A 291 -2.43 -14.29 16.38
N ALA A 292 -1.19 -14.71 16.12
CA ALA A 292 -0.57 -15.84 16.85
C ALA A 292 0.17 -15.40 18.11
N GLN A 293 0.76 -14.21 18.14
CA GLN A 293 1.56 -13.73 19.27
C GLN A 293 0.68 -13.48 20.51
N PRO A 294 0.95 -14.15 21.67
CA PRO A 294 0.06 -14.09 22.84
C PRO A 294 -0.16 -12.66 23.38
N GLY A 295 0.89 -11.83 23.44
CA GLY A 295 0.74 -10.44 23.91
C GLY A 295 -0.10 -9.57 22.98
N ILE A 296 0.03 -9.74 21.66
CA ILE A 296 -0.80 -9.05 20.67
C ILE A 296 -2.25 -9.55 20.81
N ARG A 297 -2.44 -10.87 20.94
CA ARG A 297 -3.76 -11.49 21.10
C ARG A 297 -4.48 -10.94 22.33
N ALA A 298 -3.80 -10.88 23.49
CA ALA A 298 -4.36 -10.33 24.71
C ALA A 298 -4.83 -8.88 24.53
N ASN A 299 -4.09 -8.05 23.79
CA ASN A 299 -4.49 -6.68 23.51
C ASN A 299 -5.74 -6.61 22.63
N PHE A 300 -5.85 -7.46 21.61
CA PHE A 300 -7.07 -7.56 20.80
C PHE A 300 -8.29 -8.06 21.60
N GLU A 301 -8.08 -8.94 22.58
CA GLU A 301 -9.14 -9.36 23.49
C GLU A 301 -9.65 -8.21 24.36
N VAL A 302 -8.74 -7.34 24.87
CA VAL A 302 -9.12 -6.09 25.55
C VAL A 302 -9.93 -5.17 24.63
N MET A 303 -9.61 -5.13 23.35
CA MET A 303 -10.36 -4.40 22.34
C MET A 303 -11.68 -5.09 21.95
N LYS A 304 -11.91 -6.31 22.43
CA LYS A 304 -13.07 -7.14 22.09
C LYS A 304 -13.14 -7.53 20.61
N TYR A 305 -11.99 -7.73 19.99
CA TYR A 305 -11.93 -8.19 18.61
C TYR A 305 -12.17 -9.70 18.54
N PRO A 306 -13.20 -10.17 17.80
CA PRO A 306 -13.63 -11.57 17.88
C PRO A 306 -12.87 -12.51 16.94
N TYR A 307 -12.20 -11.97 15.89
CA TYR A 307 -11.63 -12.78 14.82
C TYR A 307 -10.10 -12.78 14.93
N LEU A 308 -9.55 -13.73 15.69
CA LEU A 308 -8.11 -13.80 15.98
C LEU A 308 -7.43 -14.99 15.28
N ASP A 309 -8.19 -15.97 14.82
CA ASP A 309 -7.65 -17.23 14.35
C ASP A 309 -7.61 -17.33 12.82
N ALA A 310 -8.51 -16.65 12.12
CA ALA A 310 -8.50 -16.58 10.66
C ALA A 310 -9.16 -15.29 10.19
N PHE A 311 -8.46 -14.51 9.41
CA PHE A 311 -8.96 -13.33 8.72
C PHE A 311 -8.15 -13.10 7.44
N PHE A 312 -8.73 -12.37 6.48
CA PHE A 312 -8.05 -12.09 5.21
C PHE A 312 -7.18 -10.86 5.31
N THR A 313 -5.97 -10.97 4.75
CA THR A 313 -5.03 -9.87 4.59
C THR A 313 -4.51 -9.84 3.15
N PRO A 314 -3.93 -8.74 2.67
CA PRO A 314 -3.37 -8.70 1.32
C PRO A 314 -2.29 -9.75 1.04
N ILE A 315 -1.61 -10.27 2.06
CA ILE A 315 -0.60 -11.32 1.88
C ILE A 315 -1.22 -12.67 1.43
N ASP A 316 -2.50 -12.88 1.70
CA ASP A 316 -3.19 -14.10 1.26
C ASP A 316 -3.24 -14.20 -0.26
N PHE A 317 -3.39 -13.08 -0.96
CA PHE A 317 -3.32 -13.02 -2.42
C PHE A 317 -1.90 -13.29 -2.94
N ILE A 318 -0.88 -12.73 -2.26
CA ILE A 318 0.53 -12.92 -2.66
C ILE A 318 0.95 -14.39 -2.53
N ARG A 319 0.44 -15.07 -1.51
CA ARG A 319 0.77 -16.49 -1.22
C ARG A 319 -0.07 -17.50 -2.00
N SER A 320 -1.15 -17.04 -2.60
CA SER A 320 -2.01 -17.90 -3.40
C SER A 320 -1.39 -18.21 -4.77
N ASP A 321 -1.48 -19.46 -5.19
CA ASP A 321 -1.12 -19.90 -6.54
C ASP A 321 -2.14 -19.46 -7.62
N ARG A 322 -3.29 -18.96 -7.18
CA ARG A 322 -4.34 -18.45 -8.09
C ARG A 322 -4.00 -17.11 -8.70
N PHE A 323 -3.07 -16.37 -8.11
CA PHE A 323 -2.68 -15.04 -8.56
C PHE A 323 -1.28 -15.06 -9.18
N VAL A 324 -1.18 -14.49 -10.37
CA VAL A 324 0.06 -14.35 -11.11
C VAL A 324 0.55 -12.91 -10.99
N PHE A 325 1.76 -12.74 -10.51
CA PHE A 325 2.43 -11.43 -10.47
C PHE A 325 2.64 -10.91 -11.90
N GLN A 326 2.12 -9.72 -12.18
CA GLN A 326 2.23 -9.06 -13.48
C GLN A 326 3.40 -8.07 -13.51
N GLY A 327 3.73 -7.48 -12.37
CA GLY A 327 4.78 -6.49 -12.25
C GLY A 327 4.53 -5.58 -11.05
N SER A 328 5.37 -4.56 -10.93
CA SER A 328 5.26 -3.57 -9.87
C SER A 328 5.40 -2.16 -10.40
N ILE A 329 4.70 -1.24 -9.76
CA ILE A 329 4.83 0.20 -9.95
C ILE A 329 5.62 0.71 -8.77
N ASP A 330 6.86 1.14 -9.04
CA ASP A 330 7.79 1.63 -8.04
C ASP A 330 7.93 3.15 -8.21
N ASN A 331 7.59 3.89 -7.18
CA ASN A 331 7.73 5.33 -7.13
C ASN A 331 9.08 5.77 -6.54
N GLN A 332 10.03 4.85 -6.43
CA GLN A 332 11.40 5.10 -5.97
C GLN A 332 11.48 5.87 -4.65
N GLN A 333 10.76 5.39 -3.66
CA GLN A 333 10.79 5.95 -2.32
C GLN A 333 11.24 4.90 -1.29
N PRO A 334 12.46 4.32 -1.45
CA PRO A 334 12.95 3.28 -0.56
C PRO A 334 13.00 3.75 0.90
N GLU A 335 13.28 5.04 1.13
CA GLU A 335 13.27 5.64 2.45
C GLU A 335 11.91 5.54 3.14
N ARG A 336 10.81 5.63 2.39
CA ARG A 336 9.46 5.49 2.96
C ARG A 336 9.14 4.04 3.29
N LEU A 337 9.53 3.11 2.42
CA LEU A 337 9.33 1.68 2.63
C LEU A 337 10.10 1.19 3.86
N ILE A 338 11.39 1.57 3.98
CA ILE A 338 12.23 1.24 5.13
C ILE A 338 11.68 1.87 6.40
N THR A 339 11.34 3.16 6.35
CA THR A 339 10.80 3.87 7.52
C THR A 339 9.53 3.22 8.02
N ARG A 340 8.63 2.85 7.10
CA ARG A 340 7.40 2.17 7.46
C ARG A 340 7.68 0.85 8.15
N GLU A 341 8.58 0.04 7.59
CA GLU A 341 8.94 -1.24 8.18
C GLU A 341 9.57 -1.09 9.58
N LEU A 342 10.44 -0.09 9.78
CA LEU A 342 11.02 0.25 11.08
C LEU A 342 9.92 0.57 12.11
N VAL A 343 8.97 1.44 11.75
CA VAL A 343 7.88 1.87 12.62
C VAL A 343 6.94 0.70 12.93
N GLU A 344 6.52 -0.06 11.92
CA GLU A 344 5.61 -1.20 12.09
C GLU A 344 6.21 -2.30 12.96
N ARG A 345 7.50 -2.63 12.77
CA ARG A 345 8.16 -3.64 13.60
C ARG A 345 8.26 -3.18 15.04
N ARG A 346 8.72 -1.96 15.26
CA ARG A 346 8.85 -1.44 16.61
C ARG A 346 7.50 -1.32 17.30
N PHE A 347 6.47 -0.92 16.58
CA PHE A 347 5.10 -0.95 17.04
C PHE A 347 4.67 -2.36 17.45
N ARG A 348 4.88 -3.36 16.58
CA ARG A 348 4.54 -4.76 16.85
C ARG A 348 5.26 -5.28 18.11
N GLU A 349 6.56 -5.04 18.23
CA GLU A 349 7.36 -5.44 19.40
C GLU A 349 6.77 -4.85 20.70
N ARG A 350 6.50 -3.55 20.69
CA ARG A 350 5.95 -2.85 21.86
C ARG A 350 4.51 -3.27 22.17
N PHE A 351 3.71 -3.45 21.13
CA PHE A 351 2.33 -3.92 21.30
C PHE A 351 2.27 -5.36 21.81
N ALA A 352 3.24 -6.19 21.46
CA ALA A 352 3.36 -7.55 21.98
C ALA A 352 3.86 -7.61 23.42
N ALA A 353 4.77 -6.70 23.81
CA ALA A 353 5.35 -6.64 25.14
C ALA A 353 4.46 -5.89 26.14
N GLY A 354 3.70 -4.90 25.70
CA GLY A 354 2.86 -4.05 26.54
C GLY A 354 1.42 -4.53 26.60
N GLY A 355 0.83 -4.53 27.82
CA GLY A 355 -0.59 -4.80 28.00
C GLY A 355 -1.43 -3.55 27.73
N LEU A 356 -2.37 -3.65 26.78
CA LEU A 356 -3.38 -2.62 26.61
C LEU A 356 -4.25 -2.52 27.86
N ASN A 357 -4.19 -1.36 28.52
CA ASN A 357 -5.04 -1.08 29.66
C ASN A 357 -6.07 -0.02 29.27
N TRP A 358 -7.34 -0.42 29.21
CA TRP A 358 -8.42 0.49 28.84
C TRP A 358 -8.54 1.72 29.75
N ASP A 359 -8.15 1.60 31.02
CA ASP A 359 -8.21 2.71 31.96
C ASP A 359 -7.14 3.78 31.67
N ARG A 360 -6.02 3.37 31.07
CA ARG A 360 -4.93 4.27 30.66
C ARG A 360 -5.08 4.88 29.25
N VAL A 361 -6.05 4.38 28.47
CA VAL A 361 -6.32 4.88 27.14
C VAL A 361 -6.66 6.38 27.19
N PRO A 362 -6.13 7.20 26.25
CA PRO A 362 -6.37 8.64 26.23
C PRO A 362 -7.85 9.02 26.30
N LEU A 363 -8.16 10.13 26.97
CA LEU A 363 -9.54 10.59 27.09
C LEU A 363 -10.22 10.81 25.75
N MET A 364 -9.45 11.23 24.73
CA MET A 364 -9.93 11.38 23.35
C MET A 364 -10.46 10.04 22.82
N VAL A 365 -9.71 8.93 22.98
CA VAL A 365 -10.14 7.59 22.55
C VAL A 365 -11.37 7.13 23.31
N LYS A 366 -11.44 7.40 24.61
CA LYS A 366 -12.65 7.11 25.41
C LYS A 366 -13.84 7.93 24.93
N GLY A 367 -13.61 9.19 24.56
CA GLY A 367 -14.61 10.07 23.94
C GLY A 367 -15.09 9.52 22.58
N MET A 368 -14.19 9.07 21.73
CA MET A 368 -14.52 8.40 20.46
C MET A 368 -15.35 7.14 20.70
N HIS A 369 -14.92 6.28 21.61
CA HIS A 369 -15.69 5.08 22.00
C HIS A 369 -17.11 5.40 22.49
N TYR A 370 -17.24 6.45 23.30
CA TYR A 370 -18.55 6.93 23.73
C TYR A 370 -19.37 7.46 22.55
N GLY A 371 -18.75 8.27 21.69
CA GLY A 371 -19.38 8.80 20.48
C GLY A 371 -19.90 7.71 19.55
N ILE A 372 -19.08 6.68 19.27
CA ILE A 372 -19.47 5.51 18.47
C ILE A 372 -20.71 4.82 19.06
N LYS A 373 -20.73 4.61 20.39
CA LYS A 373 -21.91 4.05 21.07
C LYS A 373 -23.16 4.93 20.92
N GLN A 374 -23.01 6.26 21.00
CA GLN A 374 -24.13 7.17 20.81
C GLN A 374 -24.64 7.15 19.36
N MET A 375 -23.73 7.07 18.38
CA MET A 375 -24.08 6.93 16.95
C MET A 375 -24.86 5.64 16.70
N ARG A 376 -24.38 4.49 17.22
CA ARG A 376 -25.07 3.19 17.08
C ARG A 376 -26.46 3.14 17.74
N LYS A 377 -26.65 3.91 18.81
CA LYS A 377 -27.94 4.04 19.50
C LYS A 377 -28.84 5.11 18.90
N GLU A 378 -28.37 5.78 17.86
CA GLU A 378 -29.09 6.88 17.19
C GLU A 378 -29.62 7.95 18.12
N THR A 379 -28.91 8.23 19.23
CA THR A 379 -29.27 9.31 20.15
C THR A 379 -29.17 10.67 19.47
N ALA A 380 -29.75 11.72 20.04
CA ALA A 380 -29.64 13.08 19.50
C ALA A 380 -28.17 13.50 19.37
N LEU A 381 -27.34 13.20 20.36
CA LEU A 381 -25.87 13.41 20.32
C LEU A 381 -25.22 12.55 19.24
N GLY A 382 -25.62 11.29 19.13
CA GLY A 382 -25.08 10.37 18.10
C GLY A 382 -25.37 10.84 16.69
N ARG A 383 -26.57 11.32 16.42
CA ARG A 383 -26.92 11.93 15.11
C ARG A 383 -26.10 13.18 14.81
N LEU A 384 -25.84 14.00 15.81
CA LEU A 384 -24.98 15.18 15.64
C LEU A 384 -23.54 14.77 15.30
N ILE A 385 -22.97 13.82 16.05
CA ILE A 385 -21.62 13.30 15.82
C ILE A 385 -21.52 12.69 14.42
N SER A 386 -22.49 11.83 14.04
CA SER A 386 -22.56 11.23 12.69
C SER A 386 -22.54 12.29 11.60
N LYS A 387 -23.32 13.34 11.74
CA LYS A 387 -23.37 14.44 10.78
C LYS A 387 -22.03 15.18 10.66
N VAL A 388 -21.37 15.44 11.78
CA VAL A 388 -20.05 16.10 11.80
C VAL A 388 -18.97 15.22 11.17
N MET A 389 -18.99 13.91 11.44
CA MET A 389 -18.03 12.94 10.88
C MET A 389 -18.40 12.48 9.47
N GLY A 390 -19.53 12.89 8.92
CA GLY A 390 -19.99 12.48 7.58
C GLY A 390 -20.46 11.04 7.51
N PHE A 391 -20.93 10.46 8.64
CA PHE A 391 -21.57 9.15 8.66
C PHE A 391 -23.11 9.28 8.69
N THR A 392 -23.76 8.25 8.17
CA THR A 392 -25.19 7.96 8.41
C THR A 392 -25.31 6.72 9.28
N PRO A 393 -26.46 6.44 9.87
CA PRO A 393 -26.66 5.17 10.57
C PRO A 393 -26.40 3.93 9.68
N VAL A 394 -26.59 4.09 8.36
CA VAL A 394 -26.47 3.01 7.39
C VAL A 394 -25.00 2.73 7.01
N ASN A 395 -24.13 3.76 6.99
CA ASN A 395 -22.74 3.61 6.59
C ASN A 395 -21.74 3.69 7.76
N LEU A 396 -22.24 3.60 9.00
CA LEU A 396 -21.38 3.53 10.16
C LEU A 396 -20.54 2.25 10.11
N PRO A 397 -19.20 2.32 10.26
CA PRO A 397 -18.34 1.15 10.15
C PRO A 397 -18.74 0.02 11.09
N LYS A 398 -18.69 -1.23 10.62
CA LYS A 398 -18.85 -2.42 11.46
C LYS A 398 -17.57 -2.70 12.24
N GLY A 399 -17.71 -3.35 13.38
CA GLY A 399 -16.61 -3.76 14.24
C GLY A 399 -16.88 -3.41 15.71
N PRO A 400 -16.09 -3.97 16.63
CA PRO A 400 -16.21 -3.63 18.04
C PRO A 400 -15.94 -2.15 18.31
N ASP A 401 -16.76 -1.51 19.14
CA ASP A 401 -16.63 -0.06 19.41
C ASP A 401 -15.25 0.35 19.92
N ARG A 402 -14.57 -0.55 20.66
CA ARG A 402 -13.21 -0.31 21.15
C ARG A 402 -12.18 -0.34 20.03
N VAL A 403 -12.33 -1.25 19.06
CA VAL A 403 -11.45 -1.33 17.88
C VAL A 403 -11.60 -0.04 17.07
N LEU A 404 -12.82 0.34 16.75
CA LEU A 404 -13.10 1.57 15.99
C LEU A 404 -12.56 2.82 16.67
N ALA A 405 -12.59 2.87 18.02
CA ALA A 405 -12.09 4.02 18.76
C ALA A 405 -10.56 4.08 18.84
N ILE A 406 -9.87 2.94 18.73
CA ILE A 406 -8.41 2.84 18.91
C ILE A 406 -7.68 2.89 17.56
N VAL A 407 -8.19 2.22 16.54
CA VAL A 407 -7.46 2.02 15.29
C VAL A 407 -7.10 3.36 14.63
N GLU A 408 -8.05 4.25 14.46
CA GLU A 408 -7.80 5.53 13.78
C GLU A 408 -6.76 6.43 14.49
N PRO A 409 -6.84 6.69 15.82
CA PRO A 409 -5.79 7.42 16.51
C PRO A 409 -4.42 6.75 16.45
N LEU A 410 -4.41 5.42 16.48
CA LEU A 410 -3.18 4.64 16.39
C LEU A 410 -2.56 4.73 15.00
N GLU A 411 -3.35 4.58 13.95
CA GLU A 411 -2.92 4.77 12.56
C GLU A 411 -2.33 6.18 12.34
N ALA A 412 -3.01 7.20 12.87
CA ALA A 412 -2.51 8.58 12.80
C ALA A 412 -1.18 8.78 13.56
N GLU A 413 -1.00 8.08 14.68
CA GLU A 413 0.26 8.12 15.45
C GLU A 413 1.40 7.45 14.67
N LEU A 414 1.15 6.26 14.13
CA LEU A 414 2.10 5.52 13.29
C LEU A 414 2.49 6.33 12.05
N GLY A 415 1.52 6.88 11.34
CA GLY A 415 1.76 7.71 10.15
C GLY A 415 2.57 8.97 10.47
N ARG A 416 2.33 9.63 11.61
CA ARG A 416 3.17 10.76 12.06
C ARG A 416 4.61 10.33 12.33
N ALA A 417 4.82 9.17 12.95
CA ALA A 417 6.15 8.64 13.19
C ALA A 417 6.90 8.37 11.87
N VAL A 418 6.22 7.73 10.90
CA VAL A 418 6.78 7.52 9.56
C VAL A 418 7.18 8.85 8.92
N ARG A 419 6.28 9.82 8.84
CA ARG A 419 6.57 11.12 8.21
C ARG A 419 7.76 11.84 8.83
N ARG A 420 7.92 11.75 10.15
CA ARG A 420 9.04 12.41 10.86
C ARG A 420 10.37 11.69 10.68
N LEU A 421 10.36 10.38 10.52
CA LEU A 421 11.57 9.57 10.38
C LEU A 421 12.10 9.52 8.93
N VAL A 422 11.24 9.69 7.92
CA VAL A 422 11.62 9.62 6.50
C VAL A 422 12.85 10.47 6.14
N PRO A 423 12.97 11.75 6.57
CA PRO A 423 14.15 12.55 6.25
C PRO A 423 15.46 11.98 6.82
N GLU A 424 15.42 11.44 8.03
CA GLU A 424 16.57 10.84 8.70
C GLU A 424 17.05 9.57 7.98
N VAL A 425 16.09 8.71 7.60
CA VAL A 425 16.35 7.50 6.83
C VAL A 425 16.90 7.84 5.43
N ARG A 426 16.38 8.88 4.78
CA ARG A 426 16.86 9.35 3.47
C ARG A 426 18.33 9.77 3.54
N LEU A 427 18.71 10.56 4.52
CA LEU A 427 20.12 10.97 4.71
C LEU A 427 21.01 9.75 4.91
N LYS A 428 20.64 8.85 5.79
CA LYS A 428 21.40 7.64 6.05
C LYS A 428 21.52 6.73 4.81
N LEU A 429 20.49 6.66 3.96
CA LEU A 429 20.54 5.92 2.70
C LEU A 429 21.56 6.50 1.71
N GLN A 430 21.73 7.82 1.68
CA GLN A 430 22.71 8.47 0.81
C GLN A 430 24.16 8.14 1.19
N GLU A 431 24.39 7.82 2.46
CA GLU A 431 25.71 7.46 3.00
C GLU A 431 25.98 5.93 2.95
N THR A 432 24.94 5.14 2.70
CA THR A 432 25.02 3.68 2.76
C THR A 432 25.56 3.10 1.46
N GLN A 433 26.66 2.35 1.53
CA GLN A 433 27.22 1.63 0.37
C GLN A 433 26.62 0.23 0.21
N ASN A 434 26.38 -0.46 1.32
CA ASN A 434 25.79 -1.79 1.34
C ASN A 434 24.49 -1.76 2.14
N PHE A 435 23.41 -2.22 1.52
CA PHE A 435 22.09 -2.26 2.14
C PHE A 435 21.80 -3.66 2.71
N SER A 436 21.48 -3.69 3.99
CA SER A 436 20.85 -4.83 4.64
C SER A 436 19.68 -4.31 5.48
N LEU A 437 18.46 -4.70 5.14
CA LEU A 437 17.28 -4.28 5.87
C LEU A 437 17.35 -4.72 7.34
N ARG A 438 17.89 -5.92 7.60
CA ARG A 438 18.06 -6.44 8.94
C ARG A 438 18.94 -5.52 9.80
N SER A 439 20.10 -5.08 9.28
CA SER A 439 20.99 -4.19 10.01
C SER A 439 20.35 -2.84 10.33
N TRP A 440 19.48 -2.34 9.44
CA TRP A 440 18.72 -1.11 9.67
C TRP A 440 17.67 -1.26 10.75
N LEU A 441 16.99 -2.39 10.78
CA LEU A 441 15.96 -2.67 11.79
C LEU A 441 16.54 -2.96 13.17
N GLU A 442 17.76 -3.44 13.21
CA GLU A 442 18.51 -3.69 14.45
C GLU A 442 19.33 -2.46 14.89
N ASP A 443 19.40 -1.39 14.09
CA ASP A 443 20.11 -0.16 14.42
C ASP A 443 19.54 0.49 15.69
N PRO A 444 20.32 0.56 16.78
CA PRO A 444 19.83 1.03 18.07
C PRO A 444 19.44 2.50 18.04
N THR A 445 20.08 3.33 17.21
CA THR A 445 19.77 4.75 17.08
C THR A 445 18.41 4.95 16.40
N LEU A 446 18.16 4.23 15.31
CA LEU A 446 16.86 4.28 14.62
C LEU A 446 15.75 3.69 15.49
N ARG A 447 16.01 2.62 16.23
CA ARG A 447 15.04 2.03 17.17
C ARG A 447 14.68 3.02 18.27
N GLN A 448 15.66 3.64 18.91
CA GLN A 448 15.42 4.66 19.92
C GLN A 448 14.62 5.84 19.33
N ARG A 449 14.97 6.26 18.13
CA ARG A 449 14.27 7.34 17.45
C ARG A 449 12.81 7.02 17.17
N VAL A 450 12.51 5.78 16.77
CA VAL A 450 11.12 5.31 16.62
C VAL A 450 10.39 5.36 17.97
N ASP A 451 11.03 4.92 19.05
CA ASP A 451 10.43 4.96 20.40
C ASP A 451 10.09 6.38 20.84
N ASP A 452 10.95 7.35 20.56
CA ASP A 452 10.71 8.75 20.86
C ASP A 452 9.52 9.32 20.07
N LEU A 453 9.37 8.86 18.81
CA LEU A 453 8.30 9.32 17.92
C LEU A 453 6.97 8.59 18.15
N LEU A 454 7.03 7.39 18.76
CA LEU A 454 5.89 6.50 18.98
C LEU A 454 5.73 6.18 20.49
N PRO A 455 5.32 7.14 21.32
CA PRO A 455 5.34 6.98 22.78
C PRO A 455 4.39 5.90 23.29
N LEU A 456 3.29 5.56 22.60
CA LEU A 456 2.31 4.53 22.98
C LEU A 456 1.99 4.50 24.49
N ARG A 457 1.76 5.68 25.09
CA ARG A 457 1.65 5.88 26.55
C ARG A 457 0.52 5.11 27.21
N TRP A 458 -0.40 4.58 26.41
CA TRP A 458 -1.56 3.81 26.83
C TRP A 458 -1.35 2.28 26.84
N LEU A 459 -0.19 1.83 26.34
CA LEU A 459 0.30 0.49 26.64
C LEU A 459 0.95 0.54 28.01
N GLY A 460 0.63 -0.43 28.86
CA GLY A 460 1.31 -0.60 30.15
C GLY A 460 2.81 -0.80 29.92
N ASP A 461 3.62 -0.37 30.87
CA ASP A 461 5.04 -0.69 30.92
C ASP A 461 5.20 -2.20 31.08
N GLY A 462 5.06 -2.93 29.99
CA GLY A 462 5.53 -4.30 29.93
C GLY A 462 7.03 -4.22 30.18
N GLY A 463 7.45 -4.61 31.38
CA GLY A 463 8.79 -4.42 31.86
C GLY A 463 9.80 -4.85 30.80
N LEU A 464 10.53 -3.89 30.28
CA LEU A 464 11.77 -4.09 29.52
C LEU A 464 12.91 -4.60 30.43
N ALA A 465 12.56 -5.15 31.60
CA ALA A 465 13.43 -5.82 32.53
C ALA A 465 13.35 -7.35 32.29
N GLY A 466 14.10 -7.81 31.29
CA GLY A 466 14.26 -9.25 31.09
C GLY A 466 14.91 -9.48 29.73
N GLY A 467 16.24 -9.52 29.69
CA GLY A 467 16.97 -9.90 28.51
C GLY A 467 16.40 -11.17 27.90
N CYS A 468 16.21 -11.17 26.60
CA CYS A 468 16.02 -12.39 25.82
C CYS A 468 17.27 -13.26 26.06
N THR A 469 17.20 -14.16 27.02
CA THR A 469 18.08 -15.32 27.06
C THR A 469 17.60 -16.20 25.91
N ASP A 470 18.46 -16.40 24.94
CA ASP A 470 18.36 -17.41 23.90
C ASP A 470 17.95 -18.75 24.52
N ALA A 471 16.68 -19.07 24.40
CA ALA A 471 16.24 -20.43 24.59
C ALA A 471 16.63 -21.19 23.32
N GLY A 472 17.77 -21.87 23.40
CA GLY A 472 18.28 -22.73 22.36
C GLY A 472 17.21 -23.70 21.88
N SER A 473 16.91 -23.65 20.62
CA SER A 473 16.15 -24.68 19.90
C SER A 473 17.07 -25.85 19.64
N GLY A 474 17.23 -26.70 20.65
CA GLY A 474 17.66 -28.08 20.47
C GLY A 474 16.50 -28.85 19.83
N VAL A 475 16.50 -28.98 18.53
CA VAL A 475 15.67 -29.95 17.83
C VAL A 475 16.52 -31.22 17.70
N ASP A 476 16.34 -32.14 18.64
CA ASP A 476 16.75 -33.52 18.44
C ASP A 476 15.83 -34.14 17.37
N SER A 477 16.42 -34.51 16.27
CA SER A 477 15.82 -35.39 15.26
C SER A 477 15.82 -36.82 15.79
N PRO A 478 14.72 -37.53 15.82
CA PRO A 478 14.76 -38.98 15.94
C PRO A 478 15.03 -39.58 14.56
N ALA A 479 16.10 -40.39 14.50
CA ALA A 479 16.30 -41.36 13.45
C ALA A 479 15.20 -42.42 13.51
N VAL A 480 14.50 -42.66 12.37
CA VAL A 480 14.22 -43.96 11.70
C VAL A 480 13.71 -43.62 10.30
#